data_2e676ec67ad61841bb4dbb53df5b3c77
#
_entry.id   2e676ec67ad61841bb4dbb53df5b3c77
#
_cell.length_a   1.000
_cell.length_b   1.000
_cell.length_c   1.000
_cell.angle_alpha   90.00
_cell.angle_beta   90.00
_cell.angle_gamma   90.00
#
_symmetry.space_group_name_H-M   'P 1'
#
loop_
_entity.id
_entity.type
_entity.pdbx_description
1 polymer ?
#
loop_
_entity_poly.entity_id
_entity_poly.type
_entity_poly.pdbx_seq_one_letter_code
_entity_poly.pdbx_strand_id
1 'polypeptide(L)'
;SLYNYLTFFLFLCGTVLLYRGLIWQNRKWMAFAGVCLGASVLTRLPNIVECALIIAVFYYGILKKKKVAEIWKDVTACVIGFVAFLVGFLAISLQFRFDAYPKMLVGLAGYSGTDETYSSLSMITSVVSAYVEAFKWVLILGIAALLGTVLFFLFPGKFEKGKMVLYLCMLP
;
A
#
# COMPACT_ATOMS: atom_id res chain seq x y z
N SER A 1 -15.80 -9.21 10.70
CA SER A 1 -14.79 -10.01 11.40
C SER A 1 -13.67 -9.12 11.90
N LEU A 2 -13.08 -9.45 13.03
CA LEU A 2 -12.04 -8.67 13.72
C LEU A 2 -10.84 -8.34 12.80
N TYR A 3 -10.49 -9.25 11.91
CA TYR A 3 -9.38 -9.09 10.96
C TYR A 3 -9.54 -7.87 10.04
N ASN A 4 -10.76 -7.60 9.56
CA ASN A 4 -11.00 -6.47 8.67
C ASN A 4 -10.79 -5.13 9.38
N TYR A 5 -11.17 -5.04 10.65
CA TYR A 5 -10.94 -3.83 11.44
C TYR A 5 -9.46 -3.62 11.73
N LEU A 6 -8.73 -4.71 12.02
CA LEU A 6 -7.29 -4.62 12.27
C LEU A 6 -6.52 -4.17 11.02
N THR A 7 -6.84 -4.76 9.84
CA THR A 7 -6.20 -4.37 8.59
C THR A 7 -6.50 -2.92 8.23
N PHE A 8 -7.77 -2.51 8.37
CA PHE A 8 -8.17 -1.12 8.13
C PHE A 8 -7.44 -0.14 9.08
N PHE A 9 -7.35 -0.49 10.35
CA PHE A 9 -6.61 0.31 11.33
C PHE A 9 -5.13 0.43 10.98
N LEU A 10 -4.47 -0.68 10.61
CA LEU A 10 -3.06 -0.69 10.21
C LEU A 10 -2.83 0.13 8.95
N PHE A 11 -3.72 0.01 7.97
CA PHE A 11 -3.68 0.80 6.74
C PHE A 11 -3.80 2.30 7.05
N LEU A 12 -4.75 2.66 7.89
CA LEU A 12 -5.00 4.06 8.28
C LEU A 12 -3.79 4.63 9.03
N CYS A 13 -3.23 3.88 9.97
CA CYS A 13 -1.99 4.26 10.67
C CYS A 13 -0.83 4.41 9.68
N GLY A 14 -0.65 3.46 8.76
CA GLY A 14 0.37 3.53 7.71
C GLY A 14 0.24 4.78 6.85
N THR A 15 -0.99 5.10 6.43
CA THR A 15 -1.31 6.28 5.63
C THR A 15 -0.97 7.57 6.38
N VAL A 16 -1.39 7.70 7.64
CA VAL A 16 -1.11 8.89 8.48
C VAL A 16 0.38 9.06 8.72
N LEU A 17 1.10 7.96 9.00
CA LEU A 17 2.54 7.99 9.22
C LEU A 17 3.30 8.36 7.94
N LEU A 18 2.87 7.82 6.79
CA LEU A 18 3.44 8.17 5.49
C LEU A 18 3.23 9.65 5.18
N TYR A 19 2.00 10.14 5.35
CA TYR A 19 1.66 11.55 5.19
C TYR A 19 2.53 12.45 6.06
N ARG A 20 2.66 12.11 7.33
CA ARG A 20 3.50 12.84 8.28
C ARG A 20 4.97 12.81 7.87
N GLY A 21 5.46 11.65 7.42
CA GLY A 21 6.82 11.48 6.92
C GLY A 21 7.11 12.34 5.70
N LEU A 22 6.16 12.42 4.76
CA LEU A 22 6.26 13.23 3.55
C LEU A 22 6.27 14.74 3.85
N ILE A 23 5.38 15.21 4.72
CA ILE A 23 5.30 16.64 5.06
C ILE A 23 6.53 17.09 5.84
N TRP A 24 6.91 16.35 6.88
CA TRP A 24 8.02 16.71 7.76
C TRP A 24 9.38 16.26 7.20
N GLN A 25 9.41 15.63 6.03
CA GLN A 25 10.63 15.13 5.38
C GLN A 25 11.45 14.20 6.32
N ASN A 26 10.76 13.42 7.12
CA ASN A 26 11.37 12.55 8.11
C ASN A 26 11.20 11.08 7.72
N ARG A 27 12.30 10.46 7.28
CA ARG A 27 12.36 9.07 6.83
C ARG A 27 11.99 8.05 7.90
N LYS A 28 12.15 8.39 9.19
CA LYS A 28 11.74 7.48 10.27
C LYS A 28 10.24 7.22 10.23
N TRP A 29 9.43 8.27 10.01
CA TRP A 29 7.99 8.12 9.87
C TRP A 29 7.60 7.30 8.64
N MET A 30 8.35 7.43 7.54
CA MET A 30 8.14 6.62 6.34
C MET A 30 8.48 5.14 6.58
N ALA A 31 9.55 4.86 7.34
CA ALA A 31 9.87 3.49 7.74
C ALA A 31 8.79 2.88 8.64
N PHE A 32 8.27 3.65 9.61
CA PHE A 32 7.14 3.19 10.44
C PHE A 32 5.87 2.96 9.62
N ALA A 33 5.60 3.77 8.60
CA ALA A 33 4.51 3.51 7.66
C ALA A 33 4.70 2.16 6.96
N GLY A 34 5.92 1.86 6.50
CA GLY A 34 6.28 0.57 5.93
C GLY A 34 6.03 -0.61 6.89
N VAL A 35 6.36 -0.43 8.18
CA VAL A 35 6.07 -1.44 9.23
C VAL A 35 4.56 -1.71 9.33
N CYS A 36 3.73 -0.67 9.34
CA CYS A 36 2.26 -0.82 9.40
C CYS A 36 1.72 -1.54 8.16
N LEU A 37 2.23 -1.21 6.96
CA LEU A 37 1.85 -1.90 5.73
C LEU A 37 2.28 -3.36 5.74
N GLY A 38 3.48 -3.67 6.22
CA GLY A 38 3.95 -5.04 6.41
C GLY A 38 3.07 -5.85 7.36
N ALA A 39 2.64 -5.23 8.47
CA ALA A 39 1.71 -5.84 9.42
C ALA A 39 0.34 -6.10 8.80
N SER A 40 -0.17 -5.17 7.97
CA SER A 40 -1.44 -5.33 7.25
C SER A 40 -1.37 -6.51 6.27
N VAL A 41 -0.31 -6.59 5.47
CA VAL A 41 -0.09 -7.69 4.52
C VAL A 41 0.03 -9.04 5.24
N LEU A 42 0.71 -9.09 6.39
CA LEU A 42 0.78 -10.31 7.22
C LEU A 42 -0.58 -10.73 7.75
N THR A 43 -1.43 -9.78 8.11
CA THR A 43 -2.78 -10.09 8.58
C THR A 43 -3.65 -10.63 7.44
N ARG A 44 -3.43 -10.15 6.22
CA ARG A 44 -4.18 -10.59 5.04
C ARG A 44 -3.38 -10.32 3.77
N LEU A 45 -2.97 -11.39 3.07
CA LEU A 45 -2.14 -11.30 1.85
C LEU A 45 -2.70 -10.39 0.75
N PRO A 46 -4.02 -10.37 0.45
CA PRO A 46 -4.57 -9.44 -0.55
C PRO A 46 -4.29 -7.96 -0.25
N ASN A 47 -3.96 -7.60 0.99
CA ASN A 47 -3.62 -6.23 1.36
C ASN A 47 -2.28 -5.75 0.78
N ILE A 48 -1.56 -6.60 0.05
CA ILE A 48 -0.36 -6.18 -0.71
C ILE A 48 -0.69 -5.02 -1.68
N VAL A 49 -1.95 -4.88 -2.09
CA VAL A 49 -2.44 -3.75 -2.90
C VAL A 49 -2.27 -2.42 -2.15
N GLU A 50 -2.28 -2.41 -0.82
CA GLU A 50 -2.02 -1.22 0.01
C GLU A 50 -0.61 -0.65 -0.22
N CYS A 51 0.33 -1.47 -0.71
CA CYS A 51 1.67 -1.01 -1.11
C CYS A 51 1.62 -0.01 -2.27
N ALA A 52 0.47 0.13 -2.96
CA ALA A 52 0.25 1.20 -3.94
C ALA A 52 0.38 2.61 -3.32
N LEU A 53 0.28 2.75 -1.99
CA LEU A 53 0.62 3.99 -1.28
C LEU A 53 2.04 4.51 -1.57
N ILE A 54 2.97 3.65 -1.98
CA ILE A 54 4.31 4.04 -2.42
C ILE A 54 4.24 5.00 -3.62
N ILE A 55 3.21 4.87 -4.47
CA ILE A 55 2.98 5.77 -5.60
C ILE A 55 2.79 7.22 -5.10
N ALA A 56 2.16 7.41 -3.95
CA ALA A 56 2.00 8.74 -3.35
C ALA A 56 3.35 9.39 -3.00
N VAL A 57 4.36 8.60 -2.63
CA VAL A 57 5.72 9.11 -2.36
C VAL A 57 6.35 9.65 -3.64
N PHE A 58 6.24 8.92 -4.76
CA PHE A 58 6.74 9.38 -6.06
C PHE A 58 6.01 10.64 -6.50
N TYR A 59 4.69 10.64 -6.41
CA TYR A 59 3.86 11.76 -6.82
C TYR A 59 4.18 13.03 -6.02
N TYR A 60 4.28 12.92 -4.70
CA TYR A 60 4.70 14.03 -3.84
C TYR A 60 6.10 14.54 -4.18
N GLY A 61 7.04 13.63 -4.44
CA GLY A 61 8.41 13.98 -4.82
C GLY A 61 8.46 14.79 -6.12
N ILE A 62 7.68 14.37 -7.12
CA ILE A 62 7.56 15.08 -8.41
C ILE A 62 6.98 16.48 -8.21
N LEU A 63 5.89 16.59 -7.44
CA LEU A 63 5.25 17.89 -7.15
C LEU A 63 6.17 18.87 -6.44
N LYS A 64 6.96 18.39 -5.50
CA LYS A 64 7.95 19.20 -4.77
C LYS A 64 9.24 19.40 -5.55
N LYS A 65 9.32 18.91 -6.81
CA LYS A 65 10.51 18.99 -7.66
C LYS A 65 11.78 18.46 -6.98
N LYS A 66 11.64 17.40 -6.16
CA LYS A 66 12.77 16.74 -5.52
C LYS A 66 13.64 16.05 -6.57
N LYS A 67 14.93 15.92 -6.26
CA LYS A 67 15.83 15.07 -7.05
C LYS A 67 15.35 13.61 -6.99
N VAL A 68 15.41 12.91 -8.11
CA VAL A 68 15.00 11.49 -8.20
C VAL A 68 15.69 10.63 -7.13
N ALA A 69 16.96 10.90 -6.85
CA ALA A 69 17.69 10.21 -5.79
C ALA A 69 17.10 10.40 -4.38
N GLU A 70 16.48 11.53 -4.09
CA GLU A 70 15.83 11.78 -2.80
C GLU A 70 14.51 11.03 -2.72
N ILE A 71 13.74 11.01 -3.81
CA ILE A 71 12.50 10.23 -3.90
C ILE A 71 12.80 8.75 -3.66
N TRP A 72 13.84 8.21 -4.30
CA TRP A 72 14.26 6.83 -4.09
C TRP A 72 14.66 6.54 -2.64
N LYS A 73 15.36 7.46 -1.97
CA LYS A 73 15.71 7.32 -0.56
C LYS A 73 14.46 7.29 0.34
N ASP A 74 13.45 8.09 0.02
CA ASP A 74 12.18 8.13 0.74
C ASP A 74 11.40 6.81 0.55
N VAL A 75 11.31 6.31 -0.69
CA VAL A 75 10.74 4.99 -1.01
C VAL A 75 11.51 3.86 -0.31
N THR A 76 12.83 3.89 -0.38
CA THR A 76 13.68 2.86 0.26
C THR A 76 13.45 2.82 1.76
N ALA A 77 13.27 3.97 2.43
CA ALA A 77 12.95 3.99 3.85
C ALA A 77 11.64 3.25 4.17
N CYS A 78 10.60 3.45 3.35
CA CYS A 78 9.33 2.74 3.50
C CYS A 78 9.50 1.22 3.25
N VAL A 79 10.20 0.85 2.19
CA VAL A 79 10.47 -0.56 1.84
C VAL A 79 11.31 -1.24 2.93
N ILE A 80 12.31 -0.58 3.49
CA ILE A 80 13.10 -1.12 4.59
C ILE A 80 12.21 -1.40 5.80
N GLY A 81 11.32 -0.48 6.17
CA GLY A 81 10.37 -0.71 7.27
C GLY A 81 9.47 -1.91 7.02
N PHE A 82 8.95 -2.04 5.80
CA PHE A 82 8.11 -3.16 5.37
C PHE A 82 8.87 -4.50 5.47
N VAL A 83 10.04 -4.59 4.87
CA VAL A 83 10.86 -5.81 4.87
C VAL A 83 11.36 -6.16 6.26
N ALA A 84 11.80 -5.16 7.04
CA ALA A 84 12.27 -5.37 8.42
C ALA A 84 11.17 -5.97 9.29
N PHE A 85 9.92 -5.54 9.12
CA PHE A 85 8.79 -6.12 9.86
C PHE A 85 8.54 -7.57 9.44
N LEU A 86 8.51 -7.86 8.14
CA LEU A 86 8.30 -9.24 7.65
C LEU A 86 9.39 -10.19 8.11
N VAL A 87 10.65 -9.77 7.99
CA VAL A 87 11.81 -10.57 8.43
C VAL A 87 11.83 -10.74 9.94
N GLY A 88 11.57 -9.67 10.69
CA GLY A 88 11.49 -9.71 12.15
C GLY A 88 10.38 -10.66 12.64
N PHE A 89 9.20 -10.58 12.03
CA PHE A 89 8.09 -11.47 12.35
C PHE A 89 8.42 -12.93 12.01
N LEU A 90 9.04 -13.17 10.85
CA LEU A 90 9.49 -14.50 10.45
C LEU A 90 10.52 -15.06 11.46
N ALA A 91 11.50 -14.25 11.85
CA ALA A 91 12.51 -14.68 12.84
C ALA A 91 11.88 -15.03 14.20
N ILE A 92 10.94 -14.21 14.69
CA ILE A 92 10.19 -14.48 15.92
C ILE A 92 9.36 -15.76 15.76
N SER A 93 8.68 -15.93 14.65
CA SER A 93 7.87 -17.13 14.36
C SER A 93 8.70 -18.41 14.39
N LEU A 94 9.89 -18.39 13.81
CA LEU A 94 10.82 -19.51 13.83
C LEU A 94 11.36 -19.79 15.24
N GLN A 95 11.68 -18.76 16.02
CA GLN A 95 12.20 -18.91 17.37
C GLN A 95 11.19 -19.52 18.33
N PHE A 96 9.92 -19.14 18.22
CA PHE A 96 8.83 -19.63 19.06
C PHE A 96 8.13 -20.87 18.51
N ARG A 97 8.68 -21.51 17.46
CA ARG A 97 8.09 -22.69 16.79
C ARG A 97 6.62 -22.51 16.37
N PHE A 98 6.25 -21.30 16.00
CA PHE A 98 4.96 -21.06 15.34
C PHE A 98 5.05 -21.55 13.88
N ASP A 99 4.92 -22.86 13.68
CA ASP A 99 4.97 -23.48 12.34
C ASP A 99 3.81 -23.06 11.43
N ALA A 100 2.83 -22.36 11.96
CA ALA A 100 1.65 -21.97 11.21
C ALA A 100 1.98 -21.05 10.03
N TYR A 101 2.93 -20.10 10.20
CA TYR A 101 3.25 -19.12 9.17
C TYR A 101 4.07 -19.72 8.00
N PRO A 102 5.17 -20.44 8.23
CA PRO A 102 5.85 -21.15 7.13
C PRO A 102 4.95 -22.20 6.47
N LYS A 103 4.11 -22.91 7.22
CA LYS A 103 3.14 -23.85 6.65
C LYS A 103 2.08 -23.14 5.78
N MET A 104 1.65 -21.94 6.17
CA MET A 104 0.74 -21.13 5.37
C MET A 104 1.39 -20.68 4.05
N LEU A 105 2.66 -20.25 4.07
CA LEU A 105 3.39 -19.87 2.86
C LEU A 105 3.62 -21.07 1.93
N VAL A 106 4.01 -22.23 2.50
CA VAL A 106 4.16 -23.47 1.74
C VAL A 106 2.81 -23.95 1.22
N GLY A 107 1.75 -23.84 2.03
CA GLY A 107 0.38 -24.14 1.61
C GLY A 107 -0.09 -23.28 0.45
N LEU A 108 0.21 -21.99 0.47
CA LEU A 108 -0.11 -21.08 -0.66
C LEU A 108 0.65 -21.46 -1.94
N ALA A 109 1.90 -21.88 -1.84
CA ALA A 109 2.67 -22.38 -2.97
C ALA A 109 2.16 -23.75 -3.45
N GLY A 110 1.67 -24.60 -2.52
CA GLY A 110 1.11 -25.92 -2.83
C GLY A 110 -0.34 -25.92 -3.34
N TYR A 111 -1.11 -24.85 -2.99
CA TYR A 111 -2.52 -24.71 -3.45
C TYR A 111 -2.64 -24.52 -4.96
N SER A 112 -1.55 -24.23 -5.64
CA SER A 112 -1.52 -24.11 -7.09
C SER A 112 -1.67 -25.45 -7.85
N GLY A 113 -1.86 -26.59 -7.16
CA GLY A 113 -1.72 -27.88 -7.84
C GLY A 113 -2.70 -29.02 -7.51
N THR A 114 -3.66 -28.88 -6.58
CA THR A 114 -4.32 -30.09 -6.05
C THR A 114 -5.85 -30.19 -6.13
N ASP A 115 -6.57 -29.18 -6.60
CA ASP A 115 -8.02 -29.31 -6.78
C ASP A 115 -8.43 -29.01 -8.24
N GLU A 116 -8.85 -30.07 -8.94
CA GLU A 116 -9.37 -29.99 -10.30
C GLU A 116 -10.63 -29.10 -10.44
N THR A 117 -11.25 -28.72 -9.33
CA THR A 117 -12.43 -27.85 -9.27
C THR A 117 -12.09 -26.36 -9.35
N TYR A 118 -10.88 -25.96 -9.03
CA TYR A 118 -10.42 -24.57 -9.12
C TYR A 118 -9.17 -24.48 -10.01
N SER A 119 -9.42 -24.42 -11.31
CA SER A 119 -8.34 -24.08 -12.26
C SER A 119 -7.74 -22.73 -11.87
N SER A 120 -6.41 -22.64 -11.85
CA SER A 120 -5.68 -21.37 -11.62
C SER A 120 -6.18 -20.24 -12.54
N LEU A 121 -6.64 -20.60 -13.74
CA LEU A 121 -7.27 -19.71 -14.70
C LEU A 121 -8.63 -19.19 -14.21
N SER A 122 -9.47 -20.04 -13.60
CA SER A 122 -10.77 -19.59 -13.08
C SER A 122 -10.62 -18.69 -11.85
N MET A 123 -9.60 -18.90 -11.02
CA MET A 123 -9.26 -18.01 -9.93
C MET A 123 -8.77 -16.64 -10.45
N ILE A 124 -7.88 -16.64 -11.44
CA ILE A 124 -7.39 -15.40 -12.06
C ILE A 124 -8.55 -14.67 -12.74
N THR A 125 -9.40 -15.36 -13.49
CA THR A 125 -10.53 -14.71 -14.15
C THR A 125 -11.57 -14.18 -13.17
N SER A 126 -11.86 -14.88 -12.07
CA SER A 126 -12.79 -14.38 -11.04
C SER A 126 -12.21 -13.19 -10.27
N VAL A 127 -10.91 -13.22 -9.99
CA VAL A 127 -10.22 -12.05 -9.39
C VAL A 127 -10.22 -10.88 -10.36
N VAL A 128 -9.86 -11.09 -11.63
CA VAL A 128 -9.87 -10.04 -12.65
C VAL A 128 -11.29 -9.50 -12.86
N SER A 129 -12.32 -10.33 -12.92
CA SER A 129 -13.71 -9.87 -13.07
C SER A 129 -14.17 -9.05 -11.86
N ALA A 130 -13.84 -9.49 -10.64
CA ALA A 130 -14.14 -8.74 -9.42
C ALA A 130 -13.40 -7.39 -9.38
N TYR A 131 -12.14 -7.36 -9.83
CA TYR A 131 -11.39 -6.11 -9.96
C TYR A 131 -11.96 -5.21 -11.07
N VAL A 132 -12.36 -5.73 -12.21
CA VAL A 132 -12.99 -4.96 -13.29
C VAL A 132 -14.31 -4.35 -12.81
N GLU A 133 -15.08 -5.06 -11.99
CA GLU A 133 -16.35 -4.56 -11.45
C GLU A 133 -16.12 -3.49 -10.36
N ALA A 134 -15.12 -3.68 -9.51
CA ALA A 134 -14.68 -2.65 -8.55
C ALA A 134 -13.97 -1.49 -9.24
N PHE A 135 -13.23 -1.76 -10.33
CA PHE A 135 -12.40 -0.79 -11.03
C PHE A 135 -13.17 0.34 -11.70
N LYS A 136 -14.45 0.11 -12.07
CA LYS A 136 -15.31 1.19 -12.59
C LYS A 136 -15.44 2.34 -11.59
N TRP A 137 -15.55 2.03 -10.29
CA TRP A 137 -15.63 3.05 -9.24
C TRP A 137 -14.28 3.72 -8.99
N VAL A 138 -13.20 2.93 -8.99
CA VAL A 138 -11.82 3.44 -8.90
C VAL A 138 -11.49 4.33 -10.11
N LEU A 139 -11.95 3.95 -11.31
CA LEU A 139 -11.79 4.77 -12.53
C LEU A 139 -12.56 6.08 -12.43
N ILE A 140 -13.81 6.05 -11.95
CA ILE A 140 -14.62 7.26 -11.74
C ILE A 140 -13.93 8.19 -10.73
N LEU A 141 -13.46 7.66 -9.61
CA LEU A 141 -12.73 8.42 -8.59
C LEU A 141 -11.39 8.94 -9.14
N GLY A 142 -10.68 8.11 -9.91
CA GLY A 142 -9.44 8.51 -10.58
C GLY A 142 -9.63 9.63 -11.59
N ILE A 143 -10.67 9.56 -12.41
CA ILE A 143 -11.04 10.62 -13.36
C ILE A 143 -11.44 11.89 -12.59
N ALA A 144 -12.23 11.78 -11.54
CA ALA A 144 -12.61 12.91 -10.70
C ALA A 144 -11.40 13.59 -10.04
N ALA A 145 -10.44 12.79 -9.54
CA ALA A 145 -9.18 13.27 -8.98
C ALA A 145 -8.29 13.94 -10.04
N LEU A 146 -8.23 13.37 -11.26
CA LEU A 146 -7.52 13.94 -12.39
C LEU A 146 -8.14 15.28 -12.82
N LEU A 147 -9.46 15.35 -12.96
CA LEU A 147 -10.18 16.59 -13.27
C LEU A 147 -9.99 17.64 -12.18
N GLY A 148 -10.08 17.24 -10.91
CA GLY A 148 -9.80 18.11 -9.78
C GLY A 148 -8.37 18.66 -9.82
N THR A 149 -7.40 17.81 -10.17
CA THR A 149 -6.00 18.20 -10.32
C THR A 149 -5.81 19.19 -11.48
N VAL A 150 -6.42 18.91 -12.63
CA VAL A 150 -6.37 19.81 -13.82
C VAL A 150 -7.02 21.15 -13.51
N LEU A 151 -8.20 21.17 -12.90
CA LEU A 151 -8.88 22.39 -12.47
C LEU A 151 -8.03 23.18 -11.49
N PHE A 152 -7.36 22.52 -10.57
CA PHE A 152 -6.46 23.14 -9.61
C PHE A 152 -5.24 23.77 -10.27
N PHE A 153 -4.69 23.16 -11.31
CA PHE A 153 -3.59 23.75 -12.10
C PHE A 153 -4.04 24.94 -12.95
N LEU A 154 -5.28 24.90 -13.44
CA LEU A 154 -5.85 25.99 -14.25
C LEU A 154 -6.23 27.22 -13.40
N PHE A 155 -6.63 26.99 -12.13
CA PHE A 155 -7.00 28.04 -11.19
C PHE A 155 -6.03 28.10 -10.01
N PRO A 156 -4.85 28.71 -10.15
CA PRO A 156 -3.86 28.81 -9.07
C PRO A 156 -4.37 29.73 -7.96
N GLY A 157 -5.11 29.17 -7.02
CA GLY A 157 -5.60 29.87 -5.82
C GLY A 157 -4.61 29.83 -4.66
N LYS A 158 -5.00 30.42 -3.52
CA LYS A 158 -4.23 30.59 -2.27
C LYS A 158 -3.79 29.29 -1.55
N PHE A 159 -4.09 28.10 -2.08
CA PHE A 159 -3.73 26.84 -1.46
C PHE A 159 -2.34 26.37 -1.90
N GLU A 160 -1.54 25.89 -0.96
CA GLU A 160 -0.28 25.20 -1.27
C GLU A 160 -0.56 23.95 -2.13
N LYS A 161 -0.23 24.07 -3.41
CA LYS A 161 -0.50 23.03 -4.44
C LYS A 161 -0.13 21.60 -3.99
N GLY A 162 0.95 21.47 -3.23
CA GLY A 162 1.39 20.15 -2.75
C GLY A 162 0.49 19.50 -1.69
N LYS A 163 -0.17 20.28 -0.84
CA LYS A 163 -1.04 19.72 0.22
C LYS A 163 -2.34 19.20 -0.37
N MET A 164 -2.95 19.96 -1.29
CA MET A 164 -4.23 19.56 -1.87
C MET A 164 -4.11 18.31 -2.73
N VAL A 165 -3.03 18.18 -3.52
CA VAL A 165 -2.81 16.97 -4.31
C VAL A 165 -2.51 15.78 -3.42
N LEU A 166 -1.78 15.97 -2.31
CA LEU A 166 -1.56 14.91 -1.35
C LEU A 166 -2.89 14.45 -0.72
N TYR A 167 -3.79 15.37 -0.38
CA TYR A 167 -5.14 15.03 0.09
C TYR A 167 -5.93 14.23 -0.93
N LEU A 168 -5.89 14.63 -2.21
CA LEU A 168 -6.60 13.92 -3.29
C LEU A 168 -6.03 12.52 -3.53
N CYS A 169 -4.71 12.33 -3.41
CA CYS A 169 -4.08 11.01 -3.53
C CYS A 169 -4.28 10.10 -2.32
N MET A 170 -4.65 10.66 -1.16
CA MET A 170 -4.90 9.91 0.07
C MET A 170 -6.40 9.64 0.32
N LEU A 171 -7.26 10.12 -0.53
CA LEU A 171 -8.67 9.72 -0.54
C LEU A 171 -8.75 8.29 -1.09
N PRO A 172 -9.27 7.32 -0.31
CA PRO A 172 -9.42 5.92 -0.75
C PRO A 172 -10.46 5.77 -1.86
#